data_4cec41cbcae985ccb0ace74694c1778c
#
_entry.id   4cec41cbcae985ccb0ace74694c1778c
#
_cell.length_a   1.000
_cell.length_b   1.000
_cell.length_c   1.000
_cell.angle_alpha   90.00
_cell.angle_beta   90.00
_cell.angle_gamma   90.00
#
_symmetry.space_group_name_H-M   'P 1'
#
loop_
_entity.id
_entity.type
_entity.pdbx_description
1 polymer ?
#
loop_
_entity_poly.entity_id
_entity_poly.type
_entity_poly.pdbx_seq_one_letter_code
_entity_poly.pdbx_strand_id
1 'polypeptide(L)'
;MLVTKGLHHRALLLGLLLLLPLLLVSRVEAQWRPDILEGYSCLTIDQGRDYSGPVTATLVRRDTLLEAPRTLLYVHGYNDYFFQSALGDSITRHGYAFYALDLRKYGRSLSSGQDPFEVRHLREYYADLAKAIQQIKAGGVRELVLMAHSTGGLITSLYLEDTHNSDSVQALVLNSPFLDFNFSKVQERLVIPMLNGIGRVSPRTIVAGISKEPDLYAQSLLKRYHGLWDYNTEWKKAKGHTIRLEWLRAIRRGHQQVQRGLSLRMSILLMSSDSSIRARGAWQPAYGRADLVLDVEDIQHYGLMLGDKVQPVRIVGGLHDLFLSSDSAAYAEAYRQLFRFLDQLPPQH
;
A
#
# COMPACT_ATOMS: atom_id res chain seq x y z
N MET A 1 67.39 41.29 -47.89
CA MET A 1 67.40 42.09 -46.64
C MET A 1 66.10 41.78 -45.86
N LEU A 2 66.24 41.32 -44.65
CA LEU A 2 65.21 41.15 -43.58
C LEU A 2 64.17 40.03 -43.80
N VAL A 3 64.24 38.88 -43.26
CA VAL A 3 64.53 38.29 -41.94
C VAL A 3 63.38 38.50 -40.92
N THR A 4 62.86 37.30 -40.55
CA THR A 4 62.35 36.88 -39.25
C THR A 4 61.27 37.69 -38.53
N LYS A 5 60.17 37.04 -38.30
CA LYS A 5 59.51 36.87 -36.95
C LYS A 5 58.24 36.04 -37.08
N GLY A 6 58.16 34.95 -36.40
CA GLY A 6 56.91 34.21 -36.38
C GLY A 6 57.01 32.83 -35.72
N LEU A 7 57.56 32.76 -34.54
CA LEU A 7 57.57 31.52 -33.73
C LEU A 7 57.27 31.87 -32.26
N HIS A 8 56.02 32.08 -31.87
CA HIS A 8 55.66 32.14 -30.43
C HIS A 8 54.17 32.07 -30.17
N HIS A 9 53.37 31.42 -31.02
CA HIS A 9 51.93 31.27 -30.71
C HIS A 9 51.40 29.83 -30.77
N ARG A 10 52.23 28.81 -30.54
CA ARG A 10 51.80 27.40 -30.52
C ARG A 10 51.95 26.66 -29.18
N ALA A 11 52.23 27.39 -28.10
CA ALA A 11 52.50 26.73 -26.81
C ALA A 11 51.45 27.02 -25.69
N LEU A 12 50.32 27.63 -25.98
CA LEU A 12 49.32 28.02 -24.94
C LEU A 12 47.95 27.38 -25.10
N LEU A 13 47.76 26.39 -25.95
CA LEU A 13 46.48 25.75 -26.20
C LEU A 13 46.39 24.29 -25.77
N LEU A 14 47.44 23.76 -25.09
CA LEU A 14 47.50 22.35 -24.61
C LEU A 14 47.36 22.20 -23.10
N GLY A 15 47.08 23.25 -22.36
CA GLY A 15 47.05 23.22 -20.88
C GLY A 15 45.65 23.24 -20.21
N LEU A 16 44.55 23.28 -21.00
CA LEU A 16 43.19 23.51 -20.42
C LEU A 16 42.23 22.35 -20.63
N LEU A 17 42.73 21.15 -20.90
CA LEU A 17 41.87 19.95 -21.18
C LEU A 17 42.01 18.83 -20.14
N LEU A 18 42.54 19.10 -18.96
CA LEU A 18 42.77 18.08 -17.94
C LEU A 18 42.32 18.55 -16.55
N LEU A 19 41.06 18.85 -16.36
CA LEU A 19 40.43 18.87 -15.01
C LEU A 19 38.90 19.05 -15.14
N LEU A 20 38.25 18.14 -15.92
CA LEU A 20 36.88 17.79 -15.60
C LEU A 20 36.99 16.68 -14.57
N PRO A 21 36.66 16.89 -13.26
CA PRO A 21 36.43 15.77 -12.41
C PRO A 21 35.21 15.06 -12.99
N LEU A 22 35.39 13.84 -13.51
CA LEU A 22 34.33 12.87 -13.64
C LEU A 22 33.78 12.69 -12.22
N LEU A 23 32.76 13.44 -11.88
CA LEU A 23 31.85 13.08 -10.83
C LEU A 23 31.18 11.78 -11.31
N LEU A 24 31.89 10.68 -11.12
CA LEU A 24 31.30 9.36 -10.99
C LEU A 24 30.36 9.46 -9.77
N VAL A 25 29.17 9.97 -10.00
CA VAL A 25 28.03 9.69 -9.14
C VAL A 25 27.88 8.17 -9.27
N SER A 26 28.55 7.45 -8.40
CA SER A 26 28.24 6.04 -8.15
C SER A 26 26.77 6.04 -7.78
N ARG A 27 25.91 5.75 -8.76
CA ARG A 27 24.55 5.30 -8.47
C ARG A 27 24.78 4.07 -7.61
N VAL A 28 24.57 4.20 -6.30
CA VAL A 28 24.41 3.04 -5.44
C VAL A 28 23.20 2.33 -6.04
N GLU A 29 23.45 1.30 -6.84
CA GLU A 29 22.37 0.43 -7.29
C GLU A 29 21.65 -0.05 -6.05
N ALA A 30 20.36 0.20 -6.00
CA ALA A 30 19.51 -0.24 -4.91
C ALA A 30 19.63 -1.77 -4.83
N GLN A 31 20.29 -2.24 -3.77
CA GLN A 31 20.61 -3.66 -3.64
C GLN A 31 19.57 -4.37 -2.78
N TRP A 32 19.09 -5.51 -3.28
CA TRP A 32 18.27 -6.42 -2.50
C TRP A 32 19.07 -6.96 -1.32
N ARG A 33 18.45 -6.99 -0.14
CA ARG A 33 19.04 -7.52 1.11
C ARG A 33 18.05 -8.48 1.77
N PRO A 34 18.50 -9.44 2.57
CA PRO A 34 17.60 -10.31 3.34
C PRO A 34 16.60 -9.48 4.15
N ASP A 35 15.35 -9.91 4.14
CA ASP A 35 14.27 -9.32 4.95
C ASP A 35 14.19 -9.96 6.34
N ILE A 36 13.40 -9.39 7.23
CA ILE A 36 13.07 -9.98 8.53
C ILE A 36 12.20 -11.25 8.39
N LEU A 37 11.52 -11.42 7.25
CA LEU A 37 10.75 -12.61 6.94
C LEU A 37 11.66 -13.62 6.23
N GLU A 38 11.68 -14.85 6.72
CA GLU A 38 12.50 -15.92 6.15
C GLU A 38 12.10 -16.22 4.70
N GLY A 39 13.11 -16.28 3.81
CA GLY A 39 12.92 -16.50 2.37
C GLY A 39 12.38 -15.30 1.61
N TYR A 40 12.50 -14.11 2.19
CA TYR A 40 12.19 -12.85 1.54
C TYR A 40 13.41 -11.93 1.51
N SER A 41 13.45 -11.07 0.50
CA SER A 41 14.41 -9.96 0.40
C SER A 41 13.68 -8.64 0.31
N CYS A 42 14.31 -7.56 0.75
CA CYS A 42 13.77 -6.22 0.66
C CYS A 42 14.72 -5.26 -0.07
N LEU A 43 14.13 -4.27 -0.74
CA LEU A 43 14.79 -3.21 -1.47
C LEU A 43 14.27 -1.86 -0.97
N THR A 44 15.15 -1.03 -0.43
CA THR A 44 14.80 0.34 -0.07
C THR A 44 14.82 1.23 -1.31
N ILE A 45 13.69 1.87 -1.60
CA ILE A 45 13.51 2.78 -2.73
C ILE A 45 13.53 4.21 -2.20
N ASP A 46 14.52 4.99 -2.61
CA ASP A 46 14.59 6.42 -2.28
C ASP A 46 13.44 7.18 -2.94
N GLN A 47 12.67 7.92 -2.14
CA GLN A 47 11.58 8.78 -2.56
C GLN A 47 11.93 10.27 -2.47
N GLY A 48 13.19 10.59 -2.20
CA GLY A 48 13.67 11.95 -2.01
C GLY A 48 13.33 12.52 -0.63
N ARG A 49 12.79 13.73 -0.60
CA ARG A 49 12.47 14.44 0.64
C ARG A 49 11.07 15.02 0.57
N ASP A 50 10.37 14.98 1.68
CA ASP A 50 9.13 15.72 1.91
C ASP A 50 9.27 16.64 3.13
N TYR A 51 8.15 17.13 3.65
CA TYR A 51 8.08 18.00 4.82
C TYR A 51 8.54 17.32 6.15
N SER A 52 8.67 16.00 6.16
CA SER A 52 9.17 15.22 7.31
C SER A 52 10.66 14.83 7.18
N GLY A 53 11.32 15.22 6.09
CA GLY A 53 12.72 14.89 5.83
C GLY A 53 12.91 13.88 4.69
N PRO A 54 13.98 13.07 4.71
CA PRO A 54 14.18 11.99 3.73
C PRO A 54 13.06 10.97 3.82
N VAL A 55 12.59 10.48 2.66
CA VAL A 55 11.49 9.52 2.57
C VAL A 55 11.90 8.33 1.74
N THR A 56 11.53 7.14 2.20
CA THR A 56 11.74 5.89 1.47
C THR A 56 10.45 5.10 1.38
N ALA A 57 10.35 4.21 0.41
CA ALA A 57 9.43 3.08 0.37
C ALA A 57 10.25 1.79 0.35
N THR A 58 9.67 0.68 0.78
CA THR A 58 10.38 -0.60 0.79
C THR A 58 9.62 -1.64 -0.01
N LEU A 59 10.25 -2.14 -1.06
CA LEU A 59 9.73 -3.26 -1.83
C LEU A 59 10.27 -4.55 -1.24
N VAL A 60 9.38 -5.46 -0.88
CA VAL A 60 9.69 -6.81 -0.37
C VAL A 60 9.33 -7.81 -1.45
N ARG A 61 10.12 -8.86 -1.63
CA ARG A 61 9.81 -9.95 -2.55
C ARG A 61 10.04 -11.32 -1.92
N ARG A 62 9.28 -12.31 -2.37
CA ARG A 62 9.61 -13.71 -2.12
C ARG A 62 10.78 -14.11 -3.00
N ASP A 63 11.81 -14.77 -2.44
CA ASP A 63 13.06 -15.10 -3.15
C ASP A 63 12.96 -16.31 -4.08
N THR A 64 11.77 -16.75 -4.36
CA THR A 64 11.47 -17.85 -5.29
C THR A 64 10.59 -17.35 -6.43
N LEU A 65 10.72 -17.97 -7.61
CA LEU A 65 9.92 -17.66 -8.80
C LEU A 65 10.09 -16.22 -9.31
N LEU A 66 11.31 -15.67 -9.22
CA LEU A 66 11.61 -14.26 -9.56
C LEU A 66 11.41 -13.93 -11.05
N GLU A 67 11.55 -14.91 -11.93
CA GLU A 67 11.44 -14.75 -13.38
C GLU A 67 10.04 -15.13 -13.93
N ALA A 68 9.03 -15.26 -13.06
CA ALA A 68 7.68 -15.58 -13.51
C ALA A 68 7.14 -14.44 -14.39
N PRO A 69 6.48 -14.76 -15.52
CA PRO A 69 5.86 -13.75 -16.37
C PRO A 69 4.70 -13.02 -15.67
N ARG A 70 4.07 -13.68 -14.68
CA ARG A 70 2.97 -13.15 -13.86
C ARG A 70 3.46 -12.76 -12.49
N THR A 71 3.05 -11.59 -12.07
CA THR A 71 3.49 -11.02 -10.78
C THR A 71 2.29 -10.43 -10.04
N LEU A 72 2.28 -10.60 -8.72
CA LEU A 72 1.35 -9.92 -7.83
C LEU A 72 2.13 -8.97 -6.91
N LEU A 73 1.70 -7.70 -6.87
CA LEU A 73 2.18 -6.69 -5.93
C LEU A 73 1.10 -6.42 -4.88
N TYR A 74 1.42 -6.71 -3.62
CA TYR A 74 0.56 -6.44 -2.48
C TYR A 74 0.84 -5.07 -1.85
N VAL A 75 -0.23 -4.35 -1.47
CA VAL A 75 -0.17 -3.05 -0.78
C VAL A 75 -1.01 -3.12 0.49
N HIS A 76 -0.39 -2.86 1.63
CA HIS A 76 -1.00 -2.94 2.96
C HIS A 76 -1.96 -1.78 3.27
N GLY A 77 -2.68 -1.87 4.42
CA GLY A 77 -3.60 -0.86 4.93
C GLY A 77 -2.97 0.15 5.91
N TYR A 78 -3.82 0.90 6.64
CA TYR A 78 -3.43 1.80 7.72
C TYR A 78 -3.00 1.01 8.97
N ASN A 79 -2.04 1.53 9.73
CA ASN A 79 -1.45 0.86 10.89
C ASN A 79 -1.04 -0.58 10.55
N ASP A 80 -0.35 -0.74 9.41
CA ASP A 80 -0.02 -2.03 8.84
C ASP A 80 1.33 -2.00 8.13
N TYR A 81 1.81 -3.15 7.69
CA TYR A 81 2.99 -3.38 6.83
C TYR A 81 2.90 -4.80 6.29
N PHE A 82 3.75 -5.18 5.35
CA PHE A 82 3.75 -6.57 4.89
C PHE A 82 4.41 -7.51 5.90
N PHE A 83 3.63 -8.47 6.44
CA PHE A 83 4.08 -9.56 7.31
C PHE A 83 3.42 -10.91 6.97
N GLN A 84 2.45 -10.93 6.09
CA GLN A 84 1.66 -12.11 5.71
C GLN A 84 2.46 -13.06 4.81
N SER A 85 3.55 -13.69 5.34
CA SER A 85 4.37 -14.62 4.57
C SER A 85 3.56 -15.76 3.96
N ALA A 86 2.54 -16.26 4.67
CA ALA A 86 1.63 -17.28 4.16
C ALA A 86 0.89 -16.85 2.88
N LEU A 87 0.55 -15.56 2.73
CA LEU A 87 -0.02 -15.03 1.49
C LEU A 87 1.00 -15.08 0.36
N GLY A 88 2.20 -14.53 0.58
CA GLY A 88 3.25 -14.53 -0.45
C GLY A 88 3.64 -15.94 -0.89
N ASP A 89 3.77 -16.87 0.06
CA ASP A 89 4.06 -18.27 -0.23
C ASP A 89 2.96 -18.96 -1.03
N SER A 90 1.69 -18.64 -0.74
CA SER A 90 0.55 -19.20 -1.47
C SER A 90 0.44 -18.67 -2.89
N ILE A 91 0.66 -17.37 -3.08
CA ILE A 91 0.74 -16.72 -4.39
C ILE A 91 1.88 -17.32 -5.23
N THR A 92 3.05 -17.52 -4.62
CA THR A 92 4.20 -18.10 -5.31
C THR A 92 3.96 -19.56 -5.70
N ARG A 93 3.34 -20.37 -4.83
CA ARG A 93 2.93 -21.74 -5.17
C ARG A 93 1.88 -21.77 -6.30
N HIS A 94 1.11 -20.70 -6.47
CA HIS A 94 0.14 -20.55 -7.54
C HIS A 94 0.75 -20.03 -8.86
N GLY A 95 2.07 -19.88 -8.93
CA GLY A 95 2.81 -19.56 -10.15
C GLY A 95 2.97 -18.06 -10.43
N TYR A 96 2.77 -17.19 -9.45
CA TYR A 96 3.06 -15.76 -9.55
C TYR A 96 4.32 -15.38 -8.78
N ALA A 97 5.18 -14.55 -9.35
CA ALA A 97 6.17 -13.85 -8.54
C ALA A 97 5.45 -12.94 -7.54
N PHE A 98 5.91 -12.92 -6.30
CA PHE A 98 5.26 -12.14 -5.26
C PHE A 98 6.13 -10.98 -4.80
N TYR A 99 5.51 -9.80 -4.77
CA TYR A 99 6.07 -8.59 -4.19
C TYR A 99 5.07 -7.95 -3.24
N ALA A 100 5.59 -7.21 -2.26
CA ALA A 100 4.80 -6.38 -1.35
C ALA A 100 5.48 -5.02 -1.16
N LEU A 101 4.70 -3.97 -0.98
CA LEU A 101 5.18 -2.61 -0.81
C LEU A 101 4.83 -2.09 0.58
N ASP A 102 5.83 -1.84 1.42
CA ASP A 102 5.67 -0.99 2.58
C ASP A 102 5.75 0.47 2.11
N LEU A 103 4.62 1.18 2.17
CA LEU A 103 4.49 2.58 1.77
C LEU A 103 5.36 3.48 2.67
N ARG A 104 5.68 4.69 2.22
CA ARG A 104 6.40 5.69 3.03
C ARG A 104 5.81 5.84 4.42
N LYS A 105 6.65 5.95 5.44
CA LYS A 105 6.29 6.13 6.85
C LYS A 105 5.50 4.94 7.45
N TYR A 106 5.61 3.76 6.85
CA TYR A 106 5.05 2.49 7.34
C TYR A 106 6.14 1.43 7.47
N GLY A 107 6.00 0.53 8.43
CA GLY A 107 6.82 -0.66 8.56
C GLY A 107 8.31 -0.42 8.35
N ARG A 108 8.90 -1.09 7.36
CA ARG A 108 10.31 -0.97 6.96
C ARG A 108 10.69 0.41 6.43
N SER A 109 9.72 1.20 6.00
CA SER A 109 9.90 2.51 5.39
C SER A 109 9.81 3.67 6.38
N LEU A 110 9.52 3.38 7.65
CA LEU A 110 9.45 4.38 8.70
C LEU A 110 10.85 4.72 9.20
N SER A 111 11.29 5.95 9.01
CA SER A 111 12.57 6.46 9.49
C SER A 111 12.45 7.09 10.88
N SER A 112 13.56 7.09 11.63
CA SER A 112 13.61 7.74 12.95
C SER A 112 13.21 9.21 12.85
N GLY A 113 12.38 9.66 13.78
CA GLY A 113 11.89 11.04 13.86
C GLY A 113 10.71 11.37 12.96
N GLN A 114 10.22 10.42 12.16
CA GLN A 114 8.99 10.60 11.40
C GLN A 114 7.76 10.23 12.22
N ASP A 115 6.67 10.98 12.03
CA ASP A 115 5.35 10.57 12.53
C ASP A 115 4.83 9.42 11.62
N PRO A 116 4.48 8.23 12.17
CA PRO A 116 3.92 7.15 11.37
C PRO A 116 2.67 7.60 10.60
N PHE A 117 2.57 7.15 9.34
CA PHE A 117 1.40 7.37 8.46
C PHE A 117 1.09 8.83 8.13
N GLU A 118 1.96 9.78 8.52
CA GLU A 118 1.77 11.19 8.24
C GLU A 118 1.67 11.43 6.73
N VAL A 119 0.54 11.94 6.28
CA VAL A 119 0.24 12.27 4.89
C VAL A 119 -0.72 13.44 4.82
N ARG A 120 -0.51 14.36 3.89
CA ARG A 120 -1.37 15.52 3.62
C ARG A 120 -2.30 15.30 2.44
N HIS A 121 -1.89 14.41 1.53
CA HIS A 121 -2.64 14.03 0.35
C HIS A 121 -2.30 12.59 -0.06
N LEU A 122 -3.30 11.76 -0.41
CA LEU A 122 -3.06 10.35 -0.80
C LEU A 122 -2.16 10.21 -2.04
N ARG A 123 -2.07 11.25 -2.88
CA ARG A 123 -1.15 11.29 -4.03
C ARG A 123 0.32 11.21 -3.65
N GLU A 124 0.68 11.47 -2.39
CA GLU A 124 2.06 11.30 -1.92
C GLU A 124 2.52 9.84 -2.05
N TYR A 125 1.60 8.87 -1.91
CA TYR A 125 1.89 7.44 -2.09
C TYR A 125 2.03 7.01 -3.56
N TYR A 126 1.63 7.86 -4.52
CA TYR A 126 1.70 7.50 -5.94
C TYR A 126 3.13 7.28 -6.42
N ALA A 127 4.08 8.06 -5.91
CA ALA A 127 5.49 7.87 -6.22
C ALA A 127 6.02 6.51 -5.69
N ASP A 128 5.52 6.04 -4.55
CA ASP A 128 5.91 4.75 -3.98
C ASP A 128 5.44 3.61 -4.89
N LEU A 129 4.17 3.65 -5.31
CA LEU A 129 3.58 2.70 -6.25
C LEU A 129 4.29 2.73 -7.61
N ALA A 130 4.48 3.93 -8.17
CA ALA A 130 5.10 4.08 -9.49
C ALA A 130 6.51 3.51 -9.54
N LYS A 131 7.36 3.82 -8.54
CA LYS A 131 8.73 3.31 -8.48
C LYS A 131 8.77 1.81 -8.19
N ALA A 132 7.87 1.29 -7.34
CA ALA A 132 7.76 -0.15 -7.09
C ALA A 132 7.36 -0.90 -8.37
N ILE A 133 6.35 -0.43 -9.09
CA ILE A 133 5.92 -1.00 -10.38
C ILE A 133 7.04 -0.91 -11.42
N GLN A 134 7.74 0.22 -11.49
CA GLN A 134 8.89 0.39 -12.39
C GLN A 134 9.99 -0.63 -12.08
N GLN A 135 10.32 -0.82 -10.80
CA GLN A 135 11.34 -1.78 -10.36
C GLN A 135 10.94 -3.23 -10.70
N ILE A 136 9.68 -3.59 -10.52
CA ILE A 136 9.13 -4.90 -10.87
C ILE A 136 9.19 -5.12 -12.39
N LYS A 137 8.74 -4.14 -13.18
CA LYS A 137 8.75 -4.23 -14.65
C LYS A 137 10.16 -4.27 -15.26
N ALA A 138 11.13 -3.62 -14.63
CA ALA A 138 12.53 -3.73 -15.04
C ALA A 138 13.08 -5.17 -14.95
N GLY A 139 12.46 -6.05 -14.14
CA GLY A 139 12.71 -7.48 -14.06
C GLY A 139 12.08 -8.32 -15.19
N GLY A 140 11.47 -7.69 -16.23
CA GLY A 140 10.89 -8.41 -17.38
C GLY A 140 9.46 -8.91 -17.17
N VAL A 141 8.76 -8.45 -16.12
CA VAL A 141 7.37 -8.83 -15.82
C VAL A 141 6.43 -8.32 -16.91
N ARG A 142 5.56 -9.22 -17.41
CA ARG A 142 4.55 -8.93 -18.45
C ARG A 142 3.17 -8.69 -17.86
N GLU A 143 2.77 -9.51 -16.90
CA GLU A 143 1.44 -9.48 -16.30
C GLU A 143 1.54 -9.08 -14.83
N LEU A 144 1.03 -7.91 -14.48
CA LEU A 144 1.03 -7.39 -13.12
C LEU A 144 -0.39 -7.34 -12.58
N VAL A 145 -0.61 -8.01 -11.45
CA VAL A 145 -1.81 -7.88 -10.63
C VAL A 145 -1.49 -7.04 -9.41
N LEU A 146 -2.30 -6.03 -9.13
CA LEU A 146 -2.24 -5.32 -7.85
C LEU A 146 -3.22 -5.95 -6.88
N MET A 147 -2.77 -6.22 -5.66
CA MET A 147 -3.62 -6.63 -4.55
C MET A 147 -3.46 -5.63 -3.41
N ALA A 148 -4.55 -5.12 -2.87
CA ALA A 148 -4.47 -4.08 -1.87
C ALA A 148 -5.49 -4.27 -0.75
N HIS A 149 -5.06 -4.01 0.49
CA HIS A 149 -5.87 -4.13 1.69
C HIS A 149 -6.28 -2.76 2.23
N SER A 150 -7.55 -2.62 2.62
CA SER A 150 -8.06 -1.47 3.39
C SER A 150 -7.70 -0.12 2.75
N THR A 151 -6.96 0.76 3.46
CA THR A 151 -6.48 2.05 2.93
C THR A 151 -5.60 1.89 1.69
N GLY A 152 -4.83 0.80 1.59
CA GLY A 152 -4.09 0.47 0.38
C GLY A 152 -5.01 0.29 -0.83
N GLY A 153 -6.21 -0.28 -0.63
CA GLY A 153 -7.22 -0.41 -1.68
C GLY A 153 -7.72 0.95 -2.18
N LEU A 154 -7.97 1.91 -1.28
CA LEU A 154 -8.29 3.28 -1.65
C LEU A 154 -7.16 3.94 -2.45
N ILE A 155 -5.93 3.87 -1.92
CA ILE A 155 -4.74 4.49 -2.56
C ILE A 155 -4.52 3.92 -3.95
N THR A 156 -4.57 2.60 -4.10
CA THR A 156 -4.30 1.91 -5.36
C THR A 156 -5.36 2.21 -6.42
N SER A 157 -6.64 2.22 -6.02
CA SER A 157 -7.75 2.56 -6.92
C SER A 157 -7.62 4.00 -7.45
N LEU A 158 -7.30 4.95 -6.56
CA LEU A 158 -7.09 6.36 -6.95
C LEU A 158 -5.82 6.54 -7.79
N TYR A 159 -4.75 5.81 -7.50
CA TYR A 159 -3.52 5.83 -8.30
C TYR A 159 -3.80 5.39 -9.74
N LEU A 160 -4.51 4.28 -9.93
CA LEU A 160 -4.84 3.75 -11.25
C LEU A 160 -5.72 4.72 -12.05
N GLU A 161 -6.70 5.35 -11.41
CA GLU A 161 -7.56 6.34 -12.03
C GLU A 161 -6.79 7.61 -12.42
N ASP A 162 -6.11 8.24 -11.45
CA ASP A 162 -5.46 9.54 -11.64
C ASP A 162 -4.26 9.51 -12.59
N THR A 163 -3.58 8.36 -12.71
CA THR A 163 -2.39 8.22 -13.54
C THR A 163 -2.66 7.55 -14.88
N HIS A 164 -3.90 7.13 -15.13
CA HIS A 164 -4.28 6.36 -16.32
C HIS A 164 -3.42 5.11 -16.55
N ASN A 165 -2.84 4.56 -15.48
CA ASN A 165 -1.98 3.38 -15.52
C ASN A 165 -2.76 2.05 -15.58
N SER A 166 -4.06 2.12 -15.84
CA SER A 166 -4.93 0.94 -15.96
C SER A 166 -4.45 -0.07 -17.00
N ASP A 167 -3.82 0.41 -18.08
CA ASP A 167 -3.29 -0.46 -19.13
C ASP A 167 -2.00 -1.18 -18.74
N SER A 168 -1.34 -0.75 -17.66
CA SER A 168 -0.11 -1.36 -17.16
C SER A 168 -0.33 -2.43 -16.09
N VAL A 169 -1.59 -2.59 -15.66
CA VAL A 169 -2.02 -3.52 -14.61
C VAL A 169 -3.15 -4.40 -15.15
N GLN A 170 -2.96 -5.71 -15.09
CA GLN A 170 -3.91 -6.69 -15.64
C GLN A 170 -5.20 -6.77 -14.83
N ALA A 171 -5.08 -6.72 -13.50
CA ALA A 171 -6.20 -6.83 -12.59
C ALA A 171 -5.92 -6.16 -11.25
N LEU A 172 -6.99 -5.83 -10.53
CA LEU A 172 -6.96 -5.30 -9.18
C LEU A 172 -7.72 -6.23 -8.23
N VAL A 173 -7.08 -6.66 -7.15
CA VAL A 173 -7.71 -7.42 -6.05
C VAL A 173 -7.81 -6.51 -4.84
N LEU A 174 -9.02 -6.32 -4.34
CA LEU A 174 -9.31 -5.47 -3.19
C LEU A 174 -9.78 -6.33 -2.02
N ASN A 175 -9.00 -6.33 -0.95
CA ASN A 175 -9.29 -6.99 0.31
C ASN A 175 -9.80 -5.94 1.30
N SER A 176 -11.12 -5.90 1.50
CA SER A 176 -11.82 -4.96 2.38
C SER A 176 -11.37 -3.50 2.19
N PRO A 177 -11.48 -2.92 0.97
CA PRO A 177 -10.96 -1.58 0.69
C PRO A 177 -11.69 -0.50 1.52
N PHE A 178 -10.93 0.50 2.00
CA PHE A 178 -11.45 1.61 2.80
C PHE A 178 -12.07 2.69 1.90
N LEU A 179 -13.32 2.52 1.49
CA LEU A 179 -14.02 3.38 0.54
C LEU A 179 -14.97 4.38 1.18
N ASP A 180 -15.31 4.20 2.46
CA ASP A 180 -16.01 5.17 3.28
C ASP A 180 -15.68 5.00 4.76
N PHE A 181 -15.93 6.05 5.55
CA PHE A 181 -15.82 5.98 7.00
C PHE A 181 -16.97 5.20 7.61
N ASN A 182 -16.68 4.33 8.56
CA ASN A 182 -17.70 3.64 9.34
C ASN A 182 -18.31 4.59 10.40
N PHE A 183 -18.86 5.73 9.95
CA PHE A 183 -19.52 6.72 10.77
C PHE A 183 -21.05 6.63 10.67
N SER A 184 -21.75 7.15 11.67
CA SER A 184 -23.18 7.37 11.51
C SER A 184 -23.45 8.53 10.55
N LYS A 185 -24.59 8.51 9.84
CA LYS A 185 -25.00 9.59 8.92
C LYS A 185 -24.97 10.98 9.57
N VAL A 186 -25.24 11.08 10.88
CA VAL A 186 -25.16 12.33 11.64
C VAL A 186 -23.71 12.80 11.77
N GLN A 187 -22.77 11.88 12.08
CA GLN A 187 -21.35 12.21 12.18
C GLN A 187 -20.79 12.65 10.81
N GLU A 188 -21.16 11.97 9.75
CA GLU A 188 -20.74 12.36 8.40
C GLU A 188 -21.24 13.75 8.01
N ARG A 189 -22.50 14.05 8.33
CA ARG A 189 -23.13 15.29 7.90
C ARG A 189 -22.73 16.51 8.72
N LEU A 190 -22.39 16.36 9.99
CA LEU A 190 -22.08 17.47 10.90
C LEU A 190 -20.63 17.50 11.34
N VAL A 191 -20.08 16.36 11.78
CA VAL A 191 -18.75 16.30 12.39
C VAL A 191 -17.65 16.39 11.32
N ILE A 192 -17.79 15.66 10.23
CA ILE A 192 -16.76 15.65 9.17
C ILE A 192 -16.56 17.02 8.52
N PRO A 193 -17.59 17.79 8.13
CA PRO A 193 -17.39 19.16 7.61
C PRO A 193 -16.71 20.09 8.62
N MET A 194 -17.10 20.01 9.90
CA MET A 194 -16.49 20.79 10.97
C MET A 194 -15.00 20.47 11.13
N LEU A 195 -14.65 19.20 11.24
CA LEU A 195 -13.27 18.75 11.33
C LEU A 195 -12.44 19.13 10.08
N ASN A 196 -13.05 19.07 8.89
CA ASN A 196 -12.43 19.51 7.66
C ASN A 196 -12.13 21.02 7.66
N GLY A 197 -13.03 21.84 8.21
CA GLY A 197 -12.83 23.28 8.41
C GLY A 197 -11.64 23.55 9.34
N ILE A 198 -11.66 22.96 10.54
CA ILE A 198 -10.57 23.09 11.52
C ILE A 198 -9.22 22.64 10.92
N GLY A 199 -9.21 21.53 10.21
CA GLY A 199 -7.98 20.98 9.60
C GLY A 199 -7.38 21.83 8.47
N ARG A 200 -8.08 22.86 7.96
CA ARG A 200 -7.48 23.85 7.06
C ARG A 200 -6.56 24.82 7.81
N VAL A 201 -6.90 25.15 9.05
CA VAL A 201 -6.16 26.11 9.87
C VAL A 201 -5.15 25.41 10.78
N SER A 202 -5.52 24.24 11.32
CA SER A 202 -4.68 23.44 12.22
C SER A 202 -4.61 21.98 11.79
N PRO A 203 -3.87 21.64 10.73
CA PRO A 203 -3.84 20.30 10.13
C PRO A 203 -3.29 19.21 11.07
N ARG A 204 -2.38 19.58 11.98
CA ARG A 204 -1.77 18.64 12.94
C ARG A 204 -2.59 18.40 14.20
N THR A 205 -3.80 18.96 14.30
CA THR A 205 -4.71 18.69 15.43
C THR A 205 -5.01 17.20 15.53
N ILE A 206 -4.85 16.65 16.73
CA ILE A 206 -5.15 15.25 17.04
C ILE A 206 -6.66 15.11 17.23
N VAL A 207 -7.27 14.18 16.48
CA VAL A 207 -8.70 13.86 16.56
C VAL A 207 -8.97 12.50 17.21
N ALA A 208 -7.98 11.60 17.22
CA ALA A 208 -8.01 10.38 18.01
C ALA A 208 -6.62 10.09 18.53
N GLY A 209 -6.55 9.68 19.78
CA GLY A 209 -5.30 9.30 20.45
C GLY A 209 -5.09 7.79 20.44
N ILE A 210 -3.95 7.39 21.03
CA ILE A 210 -3.63 5.96 21.24
C ILE A 210 -4.56 5.42 22.34
N SER A 211 -5.13 4.25 22.10
CA SER A 211 -5.98 3.56 23.06
C SER A 211 -5.18 3.10 24.30
N LYS A 212 -5.83 3.02 25.45
CA LYS A 212 -5.21 2.45 26.67
C LYS A 212 -4.99 0.95 26.54
N GLU A 213 -5.98 0.26 25.93
CA GLU A 213 -5.96 -1.19 25.70
C GLU A 213 -5.84 -1.47 24.20
N PRO A 214 -5.36 -2.66 23.83
CA PRO A 214 -5.40 -3.12 22.45
C PRO A 214 -6.81 -3.06 21.89
N ASP A 215 -6.98 -2.56 20.68
CA ASP A 215 -8.28 -2.52 20.04
C ASP A 215 -8.78 -3.96 19.74
N LEU A 216 -10.10 -4.12 19.58
CA LEU A 216 -10.70 -5.43 19.42
C LEU A 216 -10.34 -6.09 18.10
N TYR A 217 -10.02 -5.30 17.07
CA TYR A 217 -9.49 -5.84 15.82
C TYR A 217 -8.08 -6.39 16.00
N ALA A 218 -7.17 -5.69 16.68
CA ALA A 218 -5.84 -6.23 17.00
C ALA A 218 -5.93 -7.48 17.86
N GLN A 219 -6.92 -7.56 18.79
CA GLN A 219 -7.17 -8.75 19.57
C GLN A 219 -7.66 -9.93 18.71
N SER A 220 -8.43 -9.71 17.64
CA SER A 220 -8.87 -10.76 16.73
C SER A 220 -7.74 -11.33 15.87
N LEU A 221 -6.63 -10.58 15.71
CA LEU A 221 -5.48 -11.00 14.92
C LEU A 221 -4.39 -11.67 15.73
N LEU A 222 -4.01 -11.07 16.88
CA LEU A 222 -2.84 -11.46 17.66
C LEU A 222 -3.06 -12.76 18.43
N LYS A 223 -2.12 -13.70 18.25
CA LYS A 223 -2.11 -15.02 18.92
C LYS A 223 -2.13 -14.93 20.46
N ARG A 224 -1.51 -13.89 21.03
CA ARG A 224 -1.55 -13.63 22.47
C ARG A 224 -2.92 -13.21 23.02
N TYR A 225 -3.91 -12.99 22.14
CA TYR A 225 -5.30 -12.71 22.48
C TYR A 225 -6.20 -13.80 21.90
N HIS A 226 -6.94 -13.50 20.81
CA HIS A 226 -7.95 -14.39 20.23
C HIS A 226 -7.67 -14.76 18.77
N GLY A 227 -6.57 -14.25 18.18
CA GLY A 227 -6.17 -14.50 16.82
C GLY A 227 -5.15 -15.63 16.68
N LEU A 228 -4.60 -15.76 15.47
CA LEU A 228 -3.64 -16.81 15.10
C LEU A 228 -2.28 -16.24 14.66
N TRP A 229 -2.11 -14.91 14.66
CA TRP A 229 -0.98 -14.26 14.01
C TRP A 229 -0.04 -13.60 15.01
N ASP A 230 1.25 -13.63 14.67
CA ASP A 230 2.28 -12.84 15.32
C ASP A 230 2.87 -11.86 14.29
N TYR A 231 3.09 -10.61 14.69
CA TYR A 231 3.68 -9.58 13.88
C TYR A 231 4.42 -8.54 14.73
N ASN A 232 5.24 -7.70 14.10
CA ASN A 232 5.95 -6.64 14.80
C ASN A 232 4.98 -5.56 15.28
N THR A 233 4.73 -5.54 16.60
CA THR A 233 3.77 -4.62 17.23
C THR A 233 4.31 -3.19 17.40
N GLU A 234 5.58 -2.91 17.06
CA GLU A 234 6.09 -1.55 16.96
C GLU A 234 5.70 -0.91 15.62
N TRP A 235 5.57 -1.71 14.56
CA TRP A 235 5.15 -1.25 13.23
C TRP A 235 3.63 -1.29 13.03
N LYS A 236 2.96 -2.31 13.59
CA LYS A 236 1.49 -2.45 13.59
C LYS A 236 1.02 -2.47 15.03
N LYS A 237 0.70 -1.29 15.57
CA LYS A 237 0.42 -1.14 17.01
C LYS A 237 -0.97 -1.65 17.36
N ALA A 238 -1.01 -2.55 18.34
CA ALA A 238 -2.27 -3.11 18.85
C ALA A 238 -3.17 -2.05 19.52
N LYS A 239 -2.58 -0.97 20.03
CA LYS A 239 -3.30 0.16 20.65
C LYS A 239 -3.66 1.27 19.65
N GLY A 240 -3.40 1.05 18.37
CA GLY A 240 -3.58 2.05 17.31
C GLY A 240 -2.56 3.19 17.38
N HIS A 241 -2.80 4.21 16.59
CA HIS A 241 -1.97 5.40 16.49
C HIS A 241 -2.78 6.67 16.65
N THR A 242 -2.08 7.76 16.91
CA THR A 242 -2.66 9.10 16.86
C THR A 242 -3.13 9.44 15.45
N ILE A 243 -4.40 9.81 15.31
CA ILE A 243 -4.97 10.27 14.05
C ILE A 243 -4.99 11.80 14.05
N ARG A 244 -4.42 12.42 13.02
CA ARG A 244 -4.38 13.86 12.80
C ARG A 244 -5.38 14.29 11.74
N LEU A 245 -5.83 15.55 11.81
CA LEU A 245 -6.79 16.11 10.84
C LEU A 245 -6.28 16.09 9.39
N GLU A 246 -4.96 16.25 9.17
CA GLU A 246 -4.39 16.18 7.83
C GLU A 246 -4.62 14.80 7.19
N TRP A 247 -4.39 13.70 7.93
CA TRP A 247 -4.67 12.34 7.46
C TRP A 247 -6.16 12.14 7.18
N LEU A 248 -7.03 12.51 8.15
CA LEU A 248 -8.49 12.39 7.99
C LEU A 248 -8.99 13.14 6.75
N ARG A 249 -8.44 14.33 6.48
CA ARG A 249 -8.77 15.14 5.30
C ARG A 249 -8.25 14.51 4.00
N ALA A 250 -7.05 13.92 4.02
CA ALA A 250 -6.51 13.20 2.87
C ALA A 250 -7.40 12.02 2.49
N ILE A 251 -7.80 11.19 3.48
CA ILE A 251 -8.73 10.08 3.30
C ILE A 251 -10.10 10.58 2.78
N ARG A 252 -10.69 11.59 3.43
CA ARG A 252 -12.01 12.12 3.01
C ARG A 252 -12.04 12.57 1.56
N ARG A 253 -10.96 13.23 1.08
CA ARG A 253 -10.86 13.61 -0.34
C ARG A 253 -10.83 12.39 -1.26
N GLY A 254 -10.09 11.35 -0.85
CA GLY A 254 -10.06 10.07 -1.58
C GLY A 254 -11.45 9.42 -1.65
N HIS A 255 -12.15 9.32 -0.52
CA HIS A 255 -13.52 8.81 -0.49
C HIS A 255 -14.44 9.59 -1.40
N GLN A 256 -14.41 10.94 -1.35
CA GLN A 256 -15.23 11.79 -2.23
C GLN A 256 -14.96 11.56 -3.72
N GLN A 257 -13.73 11.19 -4.10
CA GLN A 257 -13.43 10.87 -5.48
C GLN A 257 -14.01 9.51 -5.87
N VAL A 258 -13.81 8.47 -5.06
CA VAL A 258 -14.40 7.13 -5.28
C VAL A 258 -15.91 7.20 -5.33
N GLN A 259 -16.54 7.93 -4.41
CA GLN A 259 -18.01 8.06 -4.28
C GLN A 259 -18.68 8.80 -5.45
N ARG A 260 -17.90 9.42 -6.34
CA ARG A 260 -18.41 9.97 -7.63
C ARG A 260 -18.34 8.95 -8.78
N GLY A 261 -17.76 7.78 -8.53
CA GLY A 261 -17.44 6.77 -9.53
C GLY A 261 -16.05 6.96 -10.12
N LEU A 262 -15.36 5.85 -10.36
CA LEU A 262 -14.12 5.78 -11.12
C LEU A 262 -14.37 5.08 -12.46
N SER A 263 -13.38 5.10 -13.34
CA SER A 263 -13.49 4.51 -14.69
C SER A 263 -12.41 3.43 -14.92
N LEU A 264 -12.14 2.61 -13.91
CA LEU A 264 -11.14 1.56 -13.99
C LEU A 264 -11.56 0.48 -14.99
N ARG A 265 -10.67 0.14 -15.93
CA ARG A 265 -10.99 -0.74 -17.07
C ARG A 265 -10.59 -2.19 -16.87
N MET A 266 -9.65 -2.46 -15.93
CA MET A 266 -9.20 -3.82 -15.64
C MET A 266 -10.28 -4.62 -14.89
N SER A 267 -10.11 -5.93 -14.83
CA SER A 267 -10.92 -6.79 -13.96
C SER A 267 -10.61 -6.51 -12.49
N ILE A 268 -11.65 -6.38 -11.66
CA ILE A 268 -11.52 -6.07 -10.23
C ILE A 268 -12.21 -7.16 -9.42
N LEU A 269 -11.46 -7.83 -8.53
CA LEU A 269 -12.03 -8.69 -7.49
C LEU A 269 -12.23 -7.85 -6.23
N LEU A 270 -13.47 -7.64 -5.83
CA LEU A 270 -13.84 -6.89 -4.63
C LEU A 270 -14.25 -7.87 -3.53
N MET A 271 -13.41 -8.02 -2.51
CA MET A 271 -13.64 -8.96 -1.40
C MET A 271 -13.93 -8.19 -0.10
N SER A 272 -14.88 -8.67 0.69
CA SER A 272 -15.17 -8.20 2.04
C SER A 272 -15.62 -9.36 2.94
N SER A 273 -15.65 -9.14 4.25
CA SER A 273 -16.46 -9.98 5.15
C SER A 273 -17.93 -9.98 4.71
N ASP A 274 -18.71 -10.94 5.18
CA ASP A 274 -20.16 -10.95 4.99
C ASP A 274 -20.89 -10.05 5.97
N SER A 275 -20.24 -9.68 7.07
CA SER A 275 -20.85 -8.90 8.15
C SER A 275 -19.89 -7.93 8.81
N SER A 276 -20.43 -6.85 9.39
CA SER A 276 -19.72 -5.86 10.18
C SER A 276 -20.25 -5.82 11.61
N ILE A 277 -19.36 -5.66 12.58
CA ILE A 277 -19.73 -5.44 13.97
C ILE A 277 -19.02 -4.21 14.52
N ARG A 278 -19.77 -3.23 15.01
CA ARG A 278 -19.20 -2.13 15.80
C ARG A 278 -18.86 -2.65 17.20
N ALA A 279 -17.65 -3.19 17.32
CA ALA A 279 -17.19 -3.81 18.54
C ALA A 279 -17.06 -2.82 19.70
N ARG A 280 -17.51 -3.23 20.89
CA ARG A 280 -17.50 -2.41 22.12
C ARG A 280 -17.32 -3.29 23.35
N GLY A 281 -16.67 -2.75 24.38
CA GLY A 281 -16.52 -3.41 25.67
C GLY A 281 -15.55 -4.59 25.63
N ALA A 282 -15.89 -5.68 26.32
CA ALA A 282 -15.07 -6.88 26.38
C ALA A 282 -15.16 -7.70 25.09
N TRP A 283 -14.18 -8.55 24.86
CA TRP A 283 -14.14 -9.49 23.74
C TRP A 283 -15.39 -10.39 23.72
N GLN A 284 -15.89 -10.64 22.52
CA GLN A 284 -16.97 -11.57 22.24
C GLN A 284 -16.60 -12.46 21.05
N PRO A 285 -17.01 -13.75 21.03
CA PRO A 285 -16.65 -14.68 19.95
C PRO A 285 -17.05 -14.19 18.54
N ALA A 286 -18.15 -13.42 18.42
CA ALA A 286 -18.61 -12.84 17.17
C ALA A 286 -17.59 -11.87 16.55
N TYR A 287 -16.70 -11.26 17.36
CA TYR A 287 -15.67 -10.35 16.89
C TYR A 287 -14.55 -11.07 16.10
N GLY A 288 -14.42 -12.39 16.26
CA GLY A 288 -13.52 -13.20 15.47
C GLY A 288 -14.06 -13.63 14.10
N ARG A 289 -15.25 -13.16 13.71
CA ARG A 289 -15.98 -13.62 12.49
C ARG A 289 -16.68 -12.49 11.73
N ALA A 290 -16.25 -11.25 11.89
CA ALA A 290 -16.83 -10.09 11.23
C ALA A 290 -15.77 -9.00 10.99
N ASP A 291 -16.05 -8.07 10.09
CA ASP A 291 -15.27 -6.84 9.96
C ASP A 291 -15.58 -5.91 11.16
N LEU A 292 -14.57 -5.61 11.96
CA LEU A 292 -14.67 -4.72 13.12
C LEU A 292 -14.25 -3.27 12.79
N VAL A 293 -13.78 -3.04 11.57
CA VAL A 293 -13.17 -1.77 11.14
C VAL A 293 -14.12 -1.00 10.23
N LEU A 294 -14.63 -1.66 9.19
CA LEU A 294 -15.43 -1.04 8.13
C LEU A 294 -16.87 -1.58 8.11
N ASP A 295 -17.75 -0.84 7.49
CA ASP A 295 -19.07 -1.31 7.11
C ASP A 295 -18.98 -2.05 5.77
N VAL A 296 -19.33 -3.34 5.76
CA VAL A 296 -19.25 -4.17 4.55
C VAL A 296 -20.23 -3.75 3.47
N GLU A 297 -21.36 -3.12 3.86
CA GLU A 297 -22.31 -2.59 2.88
C GLU A 297 -21.71 -1.40 2.12
N ASP A 298 -20.97 -0.52 2.82
CA ASP A 298 -20.27 0.59 2.18
C ASP A 298 -19.12 0.08 1.27
N ILE A 299 -18.38 -0.96 1.69
CA ILE A 299 -17.38 -1.61 0.85
C ILE A 299 -18.01 -2.09 -0.46
N GLN A 300 -19.12 -2.82 -0.38
CA GLN A 300 -19.80 -3.38 -1.56
C GLN A 300 -20.41 -2.28 -2.42
N HIS A 301 -21.09 -1.32 -1.81
CA HIS A 301 -21.75 -0.22 -2.52
C HIS A 301 -20.75 0.63 -3.32
N TYR A 302 -19.74 1.18 -2.64
CA TYR A 302 -18.74 2.05 -3.31
C TYR A 302 -17.74 1.26 -4.14
N GLY A 303 -17.50 -0.02 -3.80
CA GLY A 303 -16.65 -0.88 -4.58
C GLY A 303 -17.20 -1.14 -5.99
N LEU A 304 -18.52 -1.25 -6.16
CA LEU A 304 -19.16 -1.38 -7.47
C LEU A 304 -19.04 -0.11 -8.34
N MET A 305 -18.71 1.04 -7.74
CA MET A 305 -18.50 2.29 -8.45
C MET A 305 -17.08 2.48 -8.98
N LEU A 306 -16.17 1.50 -8.80
CA LEU A 306 -14.78 1.60 -9.24
C LEU A 306 -14.61 1.38 -10.76
N GLY A 307 -15.54 0.68 -11.40
CA GLY A 307 -15.48 0.40 -12.85
C GLY A 307 -16.51 -0.64 -13.27
N ASP A 308 -16.54 -0.95 -14.57
CA ASP A 308 -17.55 -1.83 -15.16
C ASP A 308 -17.30 -3.34 -14.95
N LYS A 309 -16.08 -3.72 -14.54
CA LYS A 309 -15.68 -5.13 -14.42
C LYS A 309 -15.39 -5.53 -12.98
N VAL A 310 -16.24 -5.12 -12.05
CA VAL A 310 -16.13 -5.46 -10.63
C VAL A 310 -16.85 -6.77 -10.34
N GLN A 311 -16.14 -7.71 -9.74
CA GLN A 311 -16.67 -8.97 -9.23
C GLN A 311 -16.74 -8.90 -7.71
N PRO A 312 -17.91 -8.65 -7.11
CA PRO A 312 -18.06 -8.58 -5.66
C PRO A 312 -18.13 -9.98 -5.05
N VAL A 313 -17.43 -10.17 -3.92
CA VAL A 313 -17.41 -11.42 -3.16
C VAL A 313 -17.47 -11.11 -1.67
N ARG A 314 -18.37 -11.81 -0.95
CA ARG A 314 -18.46 -11.78 0.51
C ARG A 314 -17.96 -13.08 1.10
N ILE A 315 -17.09 -13.00 2.12
CA ILE A 315 -16.50 -14.15 2.80
C ILE A 315 -17.20 -14.32 4.16
N VAL A 316 -17.96 -15.40 4.28
CA VAL A 316 -18.71 -15.69 5.52
C VAL A 316 -17.75 -15.92 6.68
N GLY A 317 -17.90 -15.12 7.74
CA GLY A 317 -17.06 -15.18 8.92
C GLY A 317 -15.64 -14.62 8.73
N GLY A 318 -15.41 -13.86 7.63
CA GLY A 318 -14.15 -13.18 7.37
C GLY A 318 -13.89 -12.03 8.35
N LEU A 319 -12.62 -11.78 8.68
CA LEU A 319 -12.18 -10.57 9.38
C LEU A 319 -12.04 -9.40 8.39
N HIS A 320 -11.68 -8.22 8.89
CA HIS A 320 -11.34 -7.06 8.06
C HIS A 320 -10.19 -7.37 7.09
N ASP A 321 -9.11 -8.00 7.52
CA ASP A 321 -8.15 -8.65 6.62
C ASP A 321 -8.56 -10.12 6.44
N LEU A 322 -9.12 -10.46 5.31
CA LEU A 322 -9.66 -11.80 5.01
C LEU A 322 -8.58 -12.88 5.04
N PHE A 323 -7.35 -12.53 4.68
CA PHE A 323 -6.19 -13.43 4.67
C PHE A 323 -5.55 -13.59 6.05
N LEU A 324 -6.11 -12.95 7.06
CA LEU A 324 -5.78 -13.10 8.48
C LEU A 324 -6.95 -13.65 9.29
N SER A 325 -8.02 -14.12 8.66
CA SER A 325 -9.18 -14.70 9.34
C SER A 325 -8.77 -15.89 10.21
N SER A 326 -9.27 -15.91 11.44
CA SER A 326 -9.05 -17.02 12.38
C SER A 326 -9.99 -18.20 12.14
N ASP A 327 -11.12 -17.97 11.49
CA ASP A 327 -12.00 -19.04 11.00
C ASP A 327 -11.38 -19.72 9.80
N SER A 328 -11.09 -21.01 9.90
CA SER A 328 -10.40 -21.77 8.86
C SER A 328 -11.20 -21.87 7.55
N ALA A 329 -12.53 -21.89 7.62
CA ALA A 329 -13.38 -21.91 6.44
C ALA A 329 -13.36 -20.56 5.71
N ALA A 330 -13.45 -19.45 6.46
CA ALA A 330 -13.31 -18.10 5.92
C ALA A 330 -11.94 -17.87 5.28
N TYR A 331 -10.88 -18.28 5.98
CA TYR A 331 -9.50 -18.21 5.49
C TYR A 331 -9.34 -18.98 4.17
N ALA A 332 -9.78 -20.25 4.13
CA ALA A 332 -9.68 -21.06 2.92
C ALA A 332 -10.53 -20.51 1.77
N GLU A 333 -11.72 -19.96 2.08
CA GLU A 333 -12.60 -19.35 1.07
C GLU A 333 -11.97 -18.09 0.46
N ALA A 334 -11.31 -17.24 1.25
CA ALA A 334 -10.61 -16.07 0.75
C ALA A 334 -9.55 -16.45 -0.31
N TYR A 335 -8.73 -17.46 -0.04
CA TYR A 335 -7.76 -17.97 -1.02
C TYR A 335 -8.42 -18.61 -2.24
N ARG A 336 -9.51 -19.36 -2.05
CA ARG A 336 -10.23 -20.00 -3.16
C ARG A 336 -10.80 -18.96 -4.13
N GLN A 337 -11.38 -17.89 -3.62
CA GLN A 337 -11.91 -16.82 -4.45
C GLN A 337 -10.79 -16.04 -5.16
N LEU A 338 -9.69 -15.75 -4.45
CA LEU A 338 -8.52 -15.11 -5.05
C LEU A 338 -7.96 -15.94 -6.22
N PHE A 339 -7.68 -17.23 -5.99
CA PHE A 339 -7.08 -18.08 -7.03
C PHE A 339 -8.05 -18.33 -8.20
N ARG A 340 -9.35 -18.52 -7.93
CA ARG A 340 -10.36 -18.60 -8.99
C ARG A 340 -10.35 -17.36 -9.88
N PHE A 341 -10.24 -16.18 -9.31
CA PHE A 341 -10.16 -14.94 -10.07
C PHE A 341 -8.87 -14.86 -10.89
N LEU A 342 -7.72 -15.18 -10.29
CA LEU A 342 -6.41 -15.14 -10.97
C LEU A 342 -6.37 -16.14 -12.15
N ASP A 343 -6.99 -17.31 -12.02
CA ASP A 343 -7.06 -18.34 -13.08
C ASP A 343 -7.94 -17.93 -14.26
N GLN A 344 -8.87 -17.00 -14.06
CA GLN A 344 -9.77 -16.50 -15.11
C GLN A 344 -9.18 -15.30 -15.87
N LEU A 345 -8.04 -14.75 -15.42
CA LEU A 345 -7.41 -13.64 -16.13
C LEU A 345 -6.85 -14.09 -17.47
N PRO A 346 -7.18 -13.39 -18.58
CA PRO A 346 -6.63 -13.72 -19.89
C PRO A 346 -5.12 -13.45 -19.89
N PRO A 347 -4.31 -14.28 -20.58
CA PRO A 347 -2.90 -13.96 -20.78
C PRO A 347 -2.76 -12.66 -21.56
N GLN A 348 -1.81 -11.78 -21.14
CA GLN A 348 -1.46 -10.59 -21.92
C GLN A 348 -0.44 -10.99 -23.00
N HIS A 349 -0.77 -10.70 -24.25
CA HIS A 349 0.05 -11.00 -25.43
C HIS A 349 1.17 -9.99 -25.63
#